data_3295bc81d794a899b39085c98f3b1135
#
_entry.id   3295bc81d794a899b39085c98f3b1135
#
_cell.length_a   1.000
_cell.length_b   1.000
_cell.length_c   1.000
_cell.angle_alpha   90.00
_cell.angle_beta   90.00
_cell.angle_gamma   90.00
#
_symmetry.space_group_name_H-M   'P 1'
#
loop_
_entity.id
_entity.type
_entity.pdbx_description
1 polymer ?
#
loop_
_entity_poly.entity_id
_entity_poly.type
_entity_poly.pdbx_seq_one_letter_code
_entity_poly.pdbx_strand_id
1 'polypeptide(L)'
;MAEIVTEPNPVSYAGNPIFVAIQTDAIDNTQAYVQIRVSGSPAAAQVLRIDYTGGTITYTAAAVQADTGLTFPIQLPGESLPDYADRIADALREREDITDVFTITRAAAIGADEVILMTRSVKEIFGITIHTDTLANVAVTAFPKTTNTTPAALRARVDVFTENGFNNDQTLLQAHATYPTDSDTVQIDISPAFADMEYTLPNTTTINPSPSNFQIHLAESHLREYYLRYADKFGTPAIAERLRRSPSNYLALLGAAAPNAIFADPSNLVLHNYSRIGGLSFIKPVMPYQPDWVYFLPTPDGVDGTGFYVSILVYWSDGTTSVSTPFGTTARNFTMSKVNYLKSGYRQNNLHLLSPSGGTDATAHIVAYDFRLIQTGGSTVPIITVKYEVNQLAELGNMVLLYTNGVGGLETCSLSGVSETGYAATRETWRKYLGDYDTLLSEGSPQINVSSGYYSESYYLLHLQQLMHAKCWLVDIENDRFLRVLIDNSVIDNVTKDDTNLYSIQLKIKAAWVDQEAYNI
;
A
#
# COMPACT_ATOMS: atom_id res chain seq x y z
N MET A 1 0.90 -17.56 21.90
CA MET A 1 -0.30 -17.14 21.09
C MET A 1 0.16 -16.06 20.12
N ALA A 2 -0.16 -16.22 18.83
CA ALA A 2 0.22 -15.23 17.81
C ALA A 2 -0.22 -13.80 18.17
N GLU A 3 0.59 -12.82 17.79
CA GLU A 3 0.33 -11.39 17.97
C GLU A 3 0.70 -10.64 16.69
N ILE A 4 -0.09 -9.62 16.31
CA ILE A 4 0.29 -8.71 15.23
C ILE A 4 1.28 -7.69 15.80
N VAL A 5 2.49 -7.70 15.26
CA VAL A 5 3.56 -6.73 15.64
C VAL A 5 3.69 -5.57 14.65
N THR A 6 3.20 -5.78 13.42
CA THR A 6 3.08 -4.70 12.43
C THR A 6 1.72 -4.79 11.77
N GLU A 7 0.90 -3.79 11.98
CA GLU A 7 -0.40 -3.64 11.35
C GLU A 7 -0.27 -3.04 9.94
N PRO A 8 -1.22 -3.33 9.03
CA PRO A 8 -1.33 -2.57 7.78
C PRO A 8 -1.55 -1.08 8.05
N ASN A 9 -1.21 -0.24 7.09
CA ASN A 9 -1.63 1.16 7.15
C ASN A 9 -3.17 1.25 7.19
N PRO A 10 -3.74 2.25 7.88
CA PRO A 10 -5.20 2.44 7.94
C PRO A 10 -5.87 2.46 6.56
N VAL A 11 -5.20 3.04 5.57
CA VAL A 11 -5.57 2.98 4.16
C VAL A 11 -4.38 2.49 3.35
N SER A 12 -4.57 1.45 2.55
CA SER A 12 -3.55 0.86 1.69
C SER A 12 -4.07 0.69 0.27
N TYR A 13 -3.18 0.78 -0.74
CA TYR A 13 -3.56 0.46 -2.11
C TYR A 13 -3.59 -1.04 -2.34
N ALA A 14 -4.69 -1.53 -2.93
CA ALA A 14 -4.89 -2.95 -3.25
C ALA A 14 -3.88 -3.49 -4.28
N GLY A 15 -3.36 -2.64 -5.16
CA GLY A 15 -2.34 -3.01 -6.15
C GLY A 15 -0.90 -2.99 -5.63
N ASN A 16 -0.68 -2.56 -4.40
CA ASN A 16 0.63 -2.60 -3.73
C ASN A 16 0.67 -3.74 -2.73
N PRO A 17 1.85 -4.31 -2.41
CA PRO A 17 1.97 -5.26 -1.31
C PRO A 17 1.47 -4.64 0.01
N ILE A 18 0.60 -5.35 0.71
CA ILE A 18 0.08 -4.98 2.03
C ILE A 18 0.61 -5.97 3.04
N PHE A 19 1.63 -5.55 3.78
CA PHE A 19 2.32 -6.43 4.71
C PHE A 19 1.72 -6.39 6.10
N VAL A 20 1.58 -7.59 6.68
CA VAL A 20 1.24 -7.84 8.08
C VAL A 20 2.38 -8.64 8.69
N ALA A 21 2.93 -8.19 9.80
CA ALA A 21 3.91 -8.96 10.54
C ALA A 21 3.26 -9.60 11.77
N ILE A 22 3.41 -10.91 11.88
CA ILE A 22 2.88 -11.70 12.99
C ILE A 22 4.03 -12.33 13.74
N GLN A 23 4.07 -12.10 15.03
CA GLN A 23 4.93 -12.81 15.94
C GLN A 23 4.21 -14.06 16.46
N THR A 24 4.88 -15.21 16.39
CA THR A 24 4.39 -16.46 16.98
C THR A 24 5.21 -16.77 18.23
N ASP A 25 4.55 -17.02 19.33
CA ASP A 25 5.18 -17.45 20.58
C ASP A 25 5.21 -18.99 20.71
N ALA A 26 4.71 -19.69 19.71
CA ALA A 26 4.77 -21.15 19.66
C ALA A 26 6.14 -21.68 19.18
N ILE A 27 7.05 -20.80 18.69
CA ILE A 27 8.43 -21.17 18.43
C ILE A 27 9.17 -21.31 19.76
N ASP A 28 9.86 -22.43 19.92
CA ASP A 28 10.73 -22.61 21.08
C ASP A 28 11.96 -21.71 20.98
N ASN A 29 11.84 -20.54 21.60
CA ASN A 29 12.92 -19.53 21.69
C ASN A 29 13.84 -19.75 22.88
N THR A 30 13.61 -20.83 23.66
CA THR A 30 14.49 -21.11 24.79
C THR A 30 15.90 -21.37 24.31
N GLN A 31 16.83 -20.76 24.99
CA GLN A 31 18.27 -20.95 24.78
C GLN A 31 18.85 -21.74 25.96
N ALA A 32 19.83 -22.57 25.69
CA ALA A 32 20.62 -23.14 26.78
C ALA A 32 21.39 -22.03 27.49
N TYR A 33 21.41 -22.04 28.80
CA TYR A 33 22.16 -21.04 29.56
C TYR A 33 22.73 -21.63 30.85
N VAL A 34 23.76 -20.96 31.37
CA VAL A 34 24.31 -21.20 32.69
C VAL A 34 24.02 -19.99 33.55
N GLN A 35 23.44 -20.21 34.71
CA GLN A 35 23.20 -19.20 35.72
C GLN A 35 24.27 -19.29 36.79
N ILE A 36 25.01 -18.21 37.02
CA ILE A 36 26.00 -18.08 38.10
C ILE A 36 25.43 -17.13 39.15
N ARG A 37 25.16 -17.64 40.33
CA ARG A 37 24.70 -16.85 41.50
C ARG A 37 25.87 -16.62 42.43
N VAL A 38 26.13 -15.37 42.71
CA VAL A 38 27.27 -14.93 43.52
C VAL A 38 26.76 -14.38 44.84
N SER A 39 27.04 -15.05 45.92
CA SER A 39 26.75 -14.62 47.30
C SER A 39 28.01 -14.17 48.07
N GLY A 40 29.17 -14.34 47.46
CA GLY A 40 30.46 -13.97 48.03
C GLY A 40 31.63 -14.57 47.25
N SER A 41 32.84 -14.47 47.80
CA SER A 41 34.06 -14.99 47.18
C SER A 41 34.19 -16.51 47.32
N PRO A 42 34.64 -17.23 46.27
CA PRO A 42 35.03 -18.62 46.38
C PRO A 42 36.34 -18.75 47.19
N ALA A 43 36.63 -19.94 47.68
CA ALA A 43 37.94 -20.24 48.26
C ALA A 43 39.00 -20.37 47.16
N ALA A 44 40.27 -20.01 47.52
CA ALA A 44 41.36 -20.12 46.56
C ALA A 44 41.54 -21.56 46.05
N ALA A 45 41.97 -21.68 44.80
CA ALA A 45 42.21 -22.94 44.08
C ALA A 45 40.95 -23.84 43.86
N GLN A 46 39.75 -23.36 44.16
CA GLN A 46 38.53 -24.07 43.77
C GLN A 46 38.32 -24.02 42.24
N VAL A 47 37.79 -25.08 41.65
CA VAL A 47 37.65 -25.21 40.19
C VAL A 47 36.18 -25.28 39.83
N LEU A 48 35.79 -24.46 38.87
CA LEU A 48 34.53 -24.58 38.12
C LEU A 48 34.82 -25.20 36.76
N ARG A 49 34.16 -26.31 36.46
CA ARG A 49 34.24 -26.93 35.15
C ARG A 49 32.82 -27.03 34.55
N ILE A 50 32.69 -26.54 33.35
CA ILE A 50 31.44 -26.58 32.56
C ILE A 50 31.72 -27.39 31.30
N ASP A 51 31.12 -28.57 31.18
CA ASP A 51 31.13 -29.35 29.95
C ASP A 51 29.89 -28.98 29.12
N TYR A 52 30.09 -28.72 27.84
CA TYR A 52 29.01 -28.37 26.91
C TYR A 52 29.19 -29.12 25.59
N THR A 53 28.13 -29.13 24.78
CA THR A 53 28.19 -29.72 23.44
C THR A 53 29.25 -29.02 22.60
N GLY A 54 30.38 -29.66 22.39
CA GLY A 54 31.53 -29.15 21.63
C GLY A 54 32.77 -28.76 22.42
N GLY A 55 32.73 -28.74 23.77
CA GLY A 55 33.90 -28.37 24.55
C GLY A 55 33.75 -28.42 26.06
N THR A 56 34.79 -27.94 26.73
CA THR A 56 34.85 -27.82 28.17
C THR A 56 35.48 -26.48 28.56
N ILE A 57 34.85 -25.76 29.46
CA ILE A 57 35.42 -24.56 30.10
C ILE A 57 35.86 -24.91 31.51
N THR A 58 37.10 -24.58 31.83
CA THR A 58 37.64 -24.74 33.19
C THR A 58 38.08 -23.39 33.75
N TYR A 59 37.62 -23.08 34.96
CA TYR A 59 37.90 -21.86 35.67
C TYR A 59 38.42 -22.19 37.06
N THR A 60 39.63 -21.78 37.39
CA THR A 60 40.21 -22.00 38.71
C THR A 60 40.18 -20.69 39.50
N ALA A 61 39.63 -20.69 40.71
CA ALA A 61 39.66 -19.52 41.59
C ALA A 61 41.10 -19.11 41.91
N ALA A 62 41.41 -17.83 41.76
CA ALA A 62 42.75 -17.31 42.01
C ALA A 62 43.16 -17.52 43.45
N ALA A 63 44.45 -17.86 43.70
CA ALA A 63 44.99 -17.95 45.02
C ALA A 63 45.38 -16.57 45.61
N VAL A 64 45.59 -15.60 44.69
CA VAL A 64 45.95 -14.22 45.01
C VAL A 64 45.32 -13.36 43.92
N GLN A 65 45.04 -12.11 44.20
CA GLN A 65 44.47 -11.09 43.36
C GLN A 65 45.27 -10.89 42.03
N ALA A 66 45.22 -11.87 41.15
CA ALA A 66 45.82 -11.78 39.83
C ALA A 66 44.69 -11.81 38.80
N ASP A 67 44.43 -10.67 38.18
CA ASP A 67 43.58 -10.50 36.99
C ASP A 67 44.34 -11.07 35.78
N THR A 68 44.38 -12.36 35.69
CA THR A 68 44.76 -13.02 34.44
C THR A 68 43.52 -13.68 33.94
N GLY A 69 42.97 -13.31 32.81
CA GLY A 69 41.70 -13.81 32.22
C GLY A 69 41.47 -15.32 32.20
N LEU A 70 42.35 -16.10 32.87
CA LEU A 70 42.30 -17.53 33.06
C LEU A 70 41.87 -17.96 34.47
N THR A 71 41.71 -17.03 35.40
CA THR A 71 41.37 -17.34 36.80
C THR A 71 40.07 -16.64 37.20
N PHE A 72 39.23 -17.36 37.94
CA PHE A 72 37.99 -16.81 38.49
C PHE A 72 38.34 -15.76 39.55
N PRO A 73 37.90 -14.50 39.43
CA PRO A 73 38.31 -13.46 40.36
C PRO A 73 37.81 -13.73 41.78
N ILE A 74 38.59 -13.32 42.79
CA ILE A 74 38.16 -13.30 44.18
C ILE A 74 37.72 -11.90 44.57
N GLN A 75 36.76 -11.79 45.49
CA GLN A 75 36.24 -10.50 45.95
C GLN A 75 37.34 -9.70 46.67
N LEU A 76 37.49 -8.42 46.33
CA LEU A 76 38.46 -7.52 46.94
C LEU A 76 37.99 -7.07 48.33
N PRO A 77 38.93 -6.77 49.26
CA PRO A 77 38.57 -6.21 50.55
C PRO A 77 37.79 -4.89 50.40
N GLY A 78 36.56 -4.86 50.91
CA GLY A 78 35.66 -3.70 50.80
C GLY A 78 34.89 -3.54 49.50
N GLU A 79 35.06 -4.45 48.54
CA GLU A 79 34.30 -4.49 47.31
C GLU A 79 32.84 -4.89 47.58
N SER A 80 31.89 -4.16 47.00
CA SER A 80 30.47 -4.55 47.07
C SER A 80 30.20 -5.82 46.27
N LEU A 81 29.11 -6.53 46.61
CA LEU A 81 28.74 -7.76 45.89
C LEU A 81 28.36 -7.48 44.43
N PRO A 82 27.62 -6.40 44.11
CA PRO A 82 27.37 -6.01 42.71
C PRO A 82 28.66 -5.73 41.92
N ASP A 83 29.61 -4.95 42.47
CA ASP A 83 30.88 -4.63 41.80
C ASP A 83 31.71 -5.89 41.56
N TYR A 84 31.72 -6.80 42.55
CA TYR A 84 32.38 -8.09 42.41
C TYR A 84 31.76 -8.95 41.29
N ALA A 85 30.43 -9.00 41.20
CA ALA A 85 29.76 -9.74 40.17
C ALA A 85 29.97 -9.12 38.77
N ASP A 86 30.07 -7.78 38.66
CA ASP A 86 30.43 -7.11 37.40
C ASP A 86 31.85 -7.50 36.97
N ARG A 87 32.81 -7.53 37.89
CA ARG A 87 34.15 -7.95 37.59
C ARG A 87 34.28 -9.42 37.20
N ILE A 88 33.42 -10.32 37.75
CA ILE A 88 33.30 -11.70 37.28
C ILE A 88 32.75 -11.72 35.84
N ALA A 89 31.71 -10.96 35.57
CA ALA A 89 31.14 -10.91 34.23
C ALA A 89 32.14 -10.39 33.20
N ASP A 90 32.95 -9.40 33.53
CA ASP A 90 33.98 -8.85 32.65
C ASP A 90 35.10 -9.88 32.42
N ALA A 91 35.57 -10.55 33.46
CA ALA A 91 36.56 -11.64 33.33
C ALA A 91 36.07 -12.81 32.46
N LEU A 92 34.76 -13.10 32.48
CA LEU A 92 34.14 -14.07 31.57
C LEU A 92 34.08 -13.57 30.13
N ARG A 93 33.85 -12.27 29.91
CA ARG A 93 33.81 -11.65 28.57
C ARG A 93 35.19 -11.55 27.92
N GLU A 94 36.26 -11.48 28.68
CA GLU A 94 37.63 -11.44 28.17
C GLU A 94 38.14 -12.79 27.64
N ARG A 95 37.40 -13.86 27.86
CA ARG A 95 37.77 -15.21 27.40
C ARG A 95 37.10 -15.56 26.08
N GLU A 96 37.90 -15.69 25.03
CA GLU A 96 37.40 -16.07 23.68
C GLU A 96 36.69 -17.43 23.68
N ASP A 97 37.24 -18.43 24.40
CA ASP A 97 36.62 -19.76 24.50
C ASP A 97 35.23 -19.76 25.15
N ILE A 98 34.89 -18.73 25.89
CA ILE A 98 33.55 -18.51 26.47
C ILE A 98 32.70 -17.67 25.53
N THR A 99 33.23 -16.54 25.04
CA THR A 99 32.47 -15.60 24.21
C THR A 99 32.14 -16.14 22.83
N ASP A 100 32.90 -17.07 22.31
CA ASP A 100 32.59 -17.83 21.09
C ASP A 100 31.32 -18.69 21.21
N VAL A 101 30.99 -19.08 22.45
CA VAL A 101 29.90 -20.02 22.73
C VAL A 101 28.73 -19.35 23.44
N PHE A 102 29.01 -18.42 24.34
CA PHE A 102 27.99 -17.80 25.19
C PHE A 102 28.08 -16.28 25.20
N THR A 103 26.93 -15.66 25.27
CA THR A 103 26.80 -14.22 25.55
C THR A 103 26.66 -14.03 27.06
N ILE A 104 27.49 -13.16 27.64
CA ILE A 104 27.52 -12.89 29.07
C ILE A 104 26.70 -11.64 29.40
N THR A 105 25.69 -11.79 30.24
CA THR A 105 24.82 -10.69 30.70
C THR A 105 24.64 -10.69 32.21
N ARG A 106 24.39 -9.51 32.79
CA ARG A 106 23.93 -9.39 34.18
C ARG A 106 22.41 -9.54 34.19
N ALA A 107 21.88 -10.23 35.16
CA ALA A 107 20.44 -10.36 35.38
C ALA A 107 20.04 -9.75 36.73
N ALA A 108 18.75 -9.64 36.98
CA ALA A 108 18.25 -9.17 38.27
C ALA A 108 18.67 -10.08 39.40
N ALA A 109 19.06 -9.49 40.54
CA ALA A 109 19.47 -10.23 41.74
C ALA A 109 18.34 -11.15 42.23
N ILE A 110 18.70 -12.32 42.72
CA ILE A 110 17.76 -13.28 43.32
C ILE A 110 17.99 -13.31 44.83
N GLY A 111 17.13 -12.64 45.57
CA GLY A 111 17.33 -12.44 47.02
C GLY A 111 18.49 -11.50 47.29
N ALA A 112 19.54 -12.00 47.99
CA ALA A 112 20.77 -11.25 48.24
C ALA A 112 21.90 -11.61 47.26
N ASP A 113 21.67 -12.54 46.34
CA ASP A 113 22.70 -13.02 45.41
C ASP A 113 22.66 -12.26 44.12
N GLU A 114 23.79 -11.86 43.60
CA GLU A 114 23.94 -11.29 42.26
C GLU A 114 23.94 -12.40 41.20
N VAL A 115 23.39 -12.12 40.01
CA VAL A 115 23.18 -13.12 38.95
C VAL A 115 23.88 -12.72 37.66
N ILE A 116 24.70 -13.66 37.15
CA ILE A 116 25.32 -13.59 35.83
C ILE A 116 24.74 -14.72 34.98
N LEU A 117 24.34 -14.41 33.74
CA LEU A 117 23.87 -15.38 32.77
C LEU A 117 24.88 -15.53 31.64
N MET A 118 25.23 -16.77 31.33
CA MET A 118 25.97 -17.16 30.13
C MET A 118 24.95 -17.84 29.19
N THR A 119 24.49 -17.13 28.20
CA THR A 119 23.39 -17.59 27.31
C THR A 119 23.96 -18.00 25.96
N ARG A 120 23.61 -19.19 25.47
CA ARG A 120 23.96 -19.64 24.13
C ARG A 120 23.19 -18.81 23.10
N SER A 121 23.87 -18.21 22.12
CA SER A 121 23.22 -17.41 21.07
C SER A 121 22.39 -18.24 20.12
N VAL A 122 22.70 -19.52 19.95
CA VAL A 122 22.01 -20.45 19.04
C VAL A 122 20.91 -21.21 19.78
N LYS A 123 19.76 -21.36 19.15
CA LYS A 123 18.55 -22.00 19.71
C LYS A 123 18.52 -23.52 19.45
N GLU A 124 19.63 -24.16 19.31
CA GLU A 124 19.79 -25.61 19.09
C GLU A 124 19.72 -26.40 20.38
N ILE A 125 19.53 -27.73 20.25
CA ILE A 125 19.72 -28.65 21.38
C ILE A 125 21.16 -28.56 21.83
N PHE A 126 21.37 -28.23 23.08
CA PHE A 126 22.69 -27.95 23.63
C PHE A 126 22.81 -28.51 25.03
N GLY A 127 23.65 -29.52 25.19
CA GLY A 127 23.93 -30.13 26.49
C GLY A 127 24.88 -29.27 27.31
N ILE A 128 24.56 -29.06 28.55
CA ILE A 128 25.45 -28.39 29.54
C ILE A 128 25.45 -29.24 30.81
N THR A 129 26.64 -29.54 31.28
CA THR A 129 26.83 -30.23 32.56
C THR A 129 27.83 -29.46 33.41
N ILE A 130 27.46 -29.16 34.63
CA ILE A 130 28.34 -28.47 35.59
C ILE A 130 29.04 -29.50 36.45
N HIS A 131 30.34 -29.44 36.44
CA HIS A 131 31.18 -30.18 37.37
C HIS A 131 31.80 -29.18 38.33
N THR A 132 31.23 -29.03 39.51
CA THR A 132 31.77 -28.12 40.54
C THR A 132 32.44 -28.94 41.61
N ASP A 133 33.76 -28.80 41.73
CA ASP A 133 34.46 -29.16 42.94
C ASP A 133 34.38 -28.00 43.94
N THR A 134 33.18 -27.76 44.47
CA THR A 134 32.88 -26.80 45.53
C THR A 134 33.43 -25.36 45.34
N LEU A 135 32.78 -24.54 44.57
CA LEU A 135 32.89 -23.09 44.65
C LEU A 135 32.07 -22.60 45.85
N ALA A 136 32.68 -22.35 47.01
CA ALA A 136 31.95 -21.74 48.11
C ALA A 136 31.45 -20.34 47.70
N ASN A 137 30.22 -20.02 48.09
CA ASN A 137 29.57 -18.72 47.81
C ASN A 137 29.32 -18.39 46.31
N VAL A 138 29.53 -19.34 45.39
CA VAL A 138 29.20 -19.21 43.99
C VAL A 138 28.43 -20.46 43.54
N ALA A 139 27.14 -20.32 43.41
CA ALA A 139 26.28 -21.41 42.92
C ALA A 139 26.12 -21.32 41.39
N VAL A 140 26.43 -22.41 40.71
CA VAL A 140 26.32 -22.48 39.24
C VAL A 140 25.28 -23.52 38.89
N THR A 141 24.31 -23.13 38.08
CA THR A 141 23.22 -23.99 37.62
C THR A 141 23.16 -23.99 36.10
N ALA A 142 23.17 -25.20 35.51
CA ALA A 142 23.00 -25.38 34.08
C ALA A 142 21.53 -25.53 33.73
N PHE A 143 21.15 -24.90 32.67
CA PHE A 143 19.85 -25.05 32.01
C PHE A 143 20.10 -25.48 30.54
N PRO A 144 20.36 -26.78 30.33
CA PRO A 144 20.57 -27.32 28.98
C PRO A 144 19.29 -27.30 28.21
N LYS A 145 19.36 -27.09 26.92
CA LYS A 145 18.23 -27.29 26.00
C LYS A 145 18.30 -28.74 25.48
N THR A 146 17.53 -29.62 26.08
CA THR A 146 17.52 -31.07 25.75
C THR A 146 16.53 -31.46 24.71
N THR A 147 15.50 -30.65 24.49
CA THR A 147 14.42 -30.90 23.53
C THR A 147 14.04 -29.63 22.84
N ASN A 148 13.57 -29.75 21.61
CA ASN A 148 12.94 -28.65 20.90
C ASN A 148 11.43 -28.79 21.06
N THR A 149 10.79 -27.81 21.71
CA THR A 149 9.36 -27.83 22.01
C THR A 149 8.54 -27.10 20.95
N THR A 150 9.18 -26.54 19.91
CA THR A 150 8.44 -25.92 18.80
C THR A 150 7.47 -26.93 18.20
N PRO A 151 6.19 -26.61 18.12
CA PRO A 151 5.19 -27.51 17.55
C PRO A 151 5.54 -27.93 16.12
N ALA A 152 5.28 -29.20 15.80
CA ALA A 152 5.49 -29.69 14.44
C ALA A 152 4.60 -28.96 13.44
N ALA A 153 5.15 -28.63 12.26
CA ALA A 153 4.46 -27.91 11.19
C ALA A 153 3.81 -26.58 11.63
N LEU A 154 4.48 -25.87 12.55
CA LEU A 154 4.06 -24.53 12.97
C LEU A 154 3.98 -23.58 11.77
N ARG A 155 2.87 -22.86 11.66
CA ARG A 155 2.64 -21.79 10.66
C ARG A 155 2.00 -20.60 11.35
N ALA A 156 2.35 -19.39 10.92
CA ALA A 156 1.54 -18.21 11.19
C ALA A 156 0.38 -18.17 10.19
N ARG A 157 -0.83 -17.94 10.67
CA ARG A 157 -2.04 -17.83 9.85
C ARG A 157 -2.64 -16.44 9.98
N VAL A 158 -2.99 -15.86 8.82
CA VAL A 158 -3.78 -14.64 8.70
C VAL A 158 -4.94 -14.89 7.76
N ASP A 159 -6.13 -14.62 8.22
CA ASP A 159 -7.35 -14.64 7.43
C ASP A 159 -7.83 -13.19 7.25
N VAL A 160 -8.09 -12.80 6.01
CA VAL A 160 -8.63 -11.48 5.65
C VAL A 160 -10.14 -11.60 5.50
N PHE A 161 -10.88 -10.80 6.26
CA PHE A 161 -12.34 -10.78 6.25
C PHE A 161 -12.87 -9.41 5.88
N THR A 162 -14.02 -9.38 5.19
CA THR A 162 -14.85 -8.19 5.03
C THR A 162 -16.18 -8.38 5.75
N GLU A 163 -16.77 -7.30 6.24
CA GLU A 163 -18.12 -7.30 6.77
C GLU A 163 -19.08 -6.82 5.69
N ASN A 164 -20.08 -7.63 5.36
CA ASN A 164 -21.19 -7.17 4.56
C ASN A 164 -22.11 -6.33 5.47
N GLY A 165 -22.40 -5.10 5.08
CA GLY A 165 -23.20 -4.16 5.89
C GLY A 165 -24.65 -4.58 6.19
N PHE A 166 -25.06 -5.77 5.76
CA PHE A 166 -26.32 -6.41 6.09
C PHE A 166 -26.04 -7.62 7.00
N ASN A 167 -26.53 -7.60 8.23
CA ASN A 167 -26.49 -8.68 9.21
C ASN A 167 -25.14 -9.06 9.83
N ASN A 168 -24.08 -8.27 9.73
CA ASN A 168 -22.73 -8.64 10.19
C ASN A 168 -22.21 -9.98 9.63
N ASP A 169 -22.67 -10.37 8.46
CA ASP A 169 -22.17 -11.56 7.80
C ASP A 169 -20.72 -11.35 7.38
N GLN A 170 -19.85 -12.17 7.93
CA GLN A 170 -18.42 -12.11 7.72
C GLN A 170 -18.06 -12.94 6.51
N THR A 171 -17.53 -12.30 5.48
CA THR A 171 -17.04 -13.01 4.30
C THR A 171 -15.53 -13.14 4.36
N LEU A 172 -15.02 -14.37 4.34
CA LEU A 172 -13.60 -14.65 4.20
C LEU A 172 -13.19 -14.32 2.76
N LEU A 173 -12.29 -13.35 2.60
CA LEU A 173 -11.70 -13.02 1.30
C LEU A 173 -10.58 -13.99 0.96
N GLN A 174 -9.63 -14.17 1.87
CA GLN A 174 -8.51 -15.08 1.68
C GLN A 174 -7.91 -15.51 3.01
N ALA A 175 -7.35 -16.72 3.04
CA ALA A 175 -6.59 -17.25 4.15
C ALA A 175 -5.13 -17.47 3.74
N HIS A 176 -4.20 -16.93 4.51
CA HIS A 176 -2.77 -17.10 4.32
C HIS A 176 -2.19 -17.91 5.47
N ALA A 177 -1.28 -18.84 5.16
CA ALA A 177 -0.55 -19.57 6.19
C ALA A 177 0.89 -19.79 5.73
N THR A 178 1.85 -19.28 6.51
CA THR A 178 3.27 -19.32 6.19
C THR A 178 4.07 -19.92 7.35
N TYR A 179 5.12 -20.66 7.02
CA TYR A 179 6.06 -21.18 8.01
C TYR A 179 6.92 -20.02 8.55
N PRO A 180 7.06 -19.89 9.87
CA PRO A 180 8.08 -19.03 10.40
C PRO A 180 9.44 -19.60 10.02
N THR A 181 10.33 -18.71 9.61
CA THR A 181 11.74 -19.01 9.37
C THR A 181 12.52 -18.92 10.69
N ASP A 182 13.76 -18.56 10.67
CA ASP A 182 14.63 -18.49 11.86
C ASP A 182 14.23 -17.41 12.88
N SER A 183 13.28 -16.55 12.54
CA SER A 183 12.69 -15.55 13.45
C SER A 183 11.29 -15.97 13.89
N ASP A 184 10.90 -15.54 15.09
CA ASP A 184 9.54 -15.68 15.61
C ASP A 184 8.51 -14.77 14.92
N THR A 185 8.97 -13.87 14.06
CA THR A 185 8.13 -12.92 13.30
C THR A 185 8.07 -13.31 11.84
N VAL A 186 6.85 -13.39 11.30
CA VAL A 186 6.56 -13.71 9.90
C VAL A 186 5.87 -12.53 9.24
N GLN A 187 6.38 -12.11 8.09
CA GLN A 187 5.75 -11.11 7.25
C GLN A 187 4.91 -11.76 6.15
N ILE A 188 3.67 -11.37 6.04
CA ILE A 188 2.69 -11.92 5.09
C ILE A 188 2.14 -10.78 4.24
N ASP A 189 2.19 -10.93 2.91
CA ASP A 189 1.50 -10.04 1.98
C ASP A 189 0.05 -10.50 1.81
N ILE A 190 -0.89 -9.63 2.15
CA ILE A 190 -2.32 -9.87 2.04
C ILE A 190 -2.97 -9.20 0.84
N SER A 191 -2.20 -8.47 0.01
CA SER A 191 -2.73 -7.78 -1.18
C SER A 191 -3.48 -8.70 -2.16
N PRO A 192 -3.15 -10.00 -2.33
CA PRO A 192 -3.90 -10.88 -3.21
C PRO A 192 -5.37 -11.06 -2.81
N ALA A 193 -5.73 -10.78 -1.54
CA ALA A 193 -7.13 -10.82 -1.08
C ALA A 193 -8.03 -9.78 -1.75
N PHE A 194 -7.46 -8.80 -2.43
CA PHE A 194 -8.16 -7.67 -3.06
C PHE A 194 -8.11 -7.71 -4.59
N ALA A 195 -7.60 -8.79 -5.18
CA ALA A 195 -7.45 -8.93 -6.63
C ALA A 195 -8.78 -8.91 -7.41
N ASP A 196 -9.89 -9.19 -6.73
CA ASP A 196 -11.25 -9.18 -7.30
C ASP A 196 -11.92 -7.79 -7.28
N MET A 197 -11.26 -6.78 -6.71
CA MET A 197 -11.81 -5.43 -6.70
C MET A 197 -11.86 -4.85 -8.11
N GLU A 198 -12.96 -4.18 -8.43
CA GLU A 198 -13.18 -3.58 -9.74
C GLU A 198 -13.60 -2.11 -9.63
N TYR A 199 -13.24 -1.32 -10.65
CA TYR A 199 -13.67 0.07 -10.74
C TYR A 199 -15.15 0.16 -11.12
N THR A 200 -15.90 0.94 -10.36
CA THR A 200 -17.27 1.36 -10.72
C THR A 200 -17.19 2.54 -11.66
N LEU A 201 -17.78 2.40 -12.85
CA LEU A 201 -17.89 3.50 -13.80
C LEU A 201 -18.81 4.60 -13.25
N PRO A 202 -18.55 5.88 -13.62
CA PRO A 202 -19.47 6.95 -13.31
C PRO A 202 -20.87 6.65 -13.86
N ASN A 203 -21.88 7.18 -13.19
CA ASN A 203 -23.25 7.06 -13.68
C ASN A 203 -23.36 7.75 -15.06
N THR A 204 -23.86 7.04 -16.06
CA THR A 204 -23.99 7.54 -17.45
C THR A 204 -24.79 8.84 -17.52
N THR A 205 -25.80 9.01 -16.67
CA THR A 205 -26.57 10.27 -16.56
C THR A 205 -25.73 11.48 -16.15
N THR A 206 -24.49 11.25 -15.73
CA THR A 206 -23.56 12.33 -15.38
C THR A 206 -22.66 12.77 -16.53
N ILE A 207 -22.68 12.10 -17.68
CA ILE A 207 -21.90 12.45 -18.87
C ILE A 207 -22.35 13.80 -19.40
N ASN A 208 -23.62 13.94 -19.64
CA ASN A 208 -24.22 15.19 -20.14
C ASN A 208 -24.58 16.18 -19.02
N PRO A 209 -24.57 17.48 -19.30
CA PRO A 209 -25.00 18.49 -18.36
C PRO A 209 -26.47 18.32 -18.01
N SER A 210 -26.80 18.09 -16.78
CA SER A 210 -28.14 18.21 -16.25
C SER A 210 -28.16 19.35 -15.23
N PRO A 211 -28.89 20.42 -15.50
CA PRO A 211 -28.83 21.64 -14.71
C PRO A 211 -29.43 21.51 -13.30
N SER A 212 -30.10 20.43 -12.98
CA SER A 212 -30.96 20.39 -11.78
C SER A 212 -30.45 19.58 -10.61
N ASN A 213 -29.43 18.75 -10.77
CA ASN A 213 -29.08 17.81 -9.69
C ASN A 213 -27.58 17.74 -9.41
N PHE A 214 -27.15 18.52 -8.42
CA PHE A 214 -25.92 18.20 -7.70
C PHE A 214 -26.15 16.89 -6.93
N GLN A 215 -25.57 15.83 -7.43
CA GLN A 215 -25.57 14.55 -6.75
C GLN A 215 -24.14 14.14 -6.47
N ILE A 216 -23.93 13.76 -5.21
CA ILE A 216 -22.74 13.05 -4.78
C ILE A 216 -23.01 11.59 -5.10
N HIS A 217 -22.09 10.99 -5.81
CA HIS A 217 -22.18 9.59 -6.19
C HIS A 217 -21.15 8.77 -5.40
N LEU A 218 -21.47 7.52 -5.16
CA LEU A 218 -20.57 6.56 -4.51
C LEU A 218 -19.94 5.64 -5.54
N ALA A 219 -18.65 5.41 -5.39
CA ALA A 219 -17.90 4.38 -6.09
C ALA A 219 -17.62 3.23 -5.12
N GLU A 220 -18.67 2.46 -4.81
CA GLU A 220 -18.67 1.49 -3.71
C GLU A 220 -17.59 0.42 -3.83
N SER A 221 -17.28 -0.04 -5.04
CA SER A 221 -16.28 -1.08 -5.27
C SER A 221 -14.83 -0.58 -5.26
N HIS A 222 -14.60 0.74 -5.24
CA HIS A 222 -13.25 1.31 -5.20
C HIS A 222 -12.56 1.17 -3.86
N LEU A 223 -13.32 0.93 -2.80
CA LEU A 223 -12.83 0.79 -1.44
C LEU A 223 -13.45 -0.43 -0.78
N ARG A 224 -12.62 -1.23 -0.14
CA ARG A 224 -13.08 -2.38 0.65
C ARG A 224 -12.59 -2.24 2.08
N GLU A 225 -13.51 -2.25 3.03
CA GLU A 225 -13.20 -2.33 4.44
C GLU A 225 -12.94 -3.80 4.80
N TYR A 226 -11.86 -4.04 5.56
CA TYR A 226 -11.48 -5.38 5.98
C TYR A 226 -10.90 -5.37 7.39
N TYR A 227 -10.88 -6.53 8.00
CA TYR A 227 -10.18 -6.79 9.26
C TYR A 227 -9.45 -8.13 9.16
N LEU A 228 -8.54 -8.34 10.09
CA LEU A 228 -7.71 -9.53 10.12
C LEU A 228 -8.14 -10.45 11.25
N ARG A 229 -8.07 -11.75 11.00
CA ARG A 229 -8.04 -12.78 12.05
C ARG A 229 -6.74 -13.54 11.92
N TYR A 230 -6.08 -13.77 13.02
CA TYR A 230 -4.75 -14.37 13.06
C TYR A 230 -4.64 -15.38 14.18
N ALA A 231 -3.78 -16.39 13.98
CA ALA A 231 -3.50 -17.44 14.94
C ALA A 231 -2.23 -18.20 14.57
N ASP A 232 -1.69 -18.92 15.53
CA ASP A 232 -0.78 -20.03 15.27
C ASP A 232 -1.56 -21.23 14.74
N LYS A 233 -0.96 -21.95 13.78
CA LYS A 233 -1.49 -23.18 13.22
C LYS A 233 -0.41 -24.24 13.24
N PHE A 234 -0.67 -25.38 13.87
CA PHE A 234 0.32 -26.46 14.02
C PHE A 234 -0.33 -27.83 14.07
N GLY A 235 0.50 -28.86 14.00
CA GLY A 235 0.07 -30.26 14.08
C GLY A 235 -0.20 -30.91 12.72
N THR A 236 -0.55 -32.21 12.77
CA THR A 236 -0.89 -33.00 11.59
C THR A 236 -2.13 -33.87 11.92
N PRO A 237 -3.33 -33.57 11.41
CA PRO A 237 -3.66 -32.42 10.54
C PRO A 237 -3.47 -31.06 11.25
N ALA A 238 -3.11 -30.04 10.47
CA ALA A 238 -2.82 -28.73 11.04
C ALA A 238 -4.09 -28.07 11.60
N ILE A 239 -4.09 -27.80 12.90
CA ILE A 239 -5.19 -27.16 13.62
C ILE A 239 -4.75 -25.73 13.95
N ALA A 240 -5.63 -24.77 13.66
CA ALA A 240 -5.41 -23.39 14.08
C ALA A 240 -5.82 -23.24 15.56
N GLU A 241 -5.05 -22.49 16.32
CA GLU A 241 -5.51 -21.97 17.59
C GLU A 241 -6.72 -21.05 17.42
N ARG A 242 -7.28 -20.61 18.52
CA ARG A 242 -8.40 -19.64 18.48
C ARG A 242 -7.98 -18.38 17.71
N LEU A 243 -8.65 -18.14 16.60
CA LEU A 243 -8.44 -16.94 15.78
C LEU A 243 -8.77 -15.68 16.59
N ARG A 244 -7.83 -14.75 16.63
CA ARG A 244 -8.00 -13.42 17.20
C ARG A 244 -8.32 -12.43 16.09
N ARG A 245 -9.14 -11.44 16.38
CA ARG A 245 -9.44 -10.32 15.48
C ARG A 245 -8.45 -9.19 15.71
N SER A 246 -8.03 -8.49 14.64
CA SER A 246 -7.30 -7.24 14.73
C SER A 246 -8.11 -6.18 15.50
N PRO A 247 -7.44 -5.30 16.26
CA PRO A 247 -8.13 -4.26 17.03
C PRO A 247 -8.84 -3.24 16.14
N SER A 248 -8.33 -3.02 14.93
CA SER A 248 -8.82 -2.03 13.97
C SER A 248 -9.37 -2.70 12.71
N ASN A 249 -10.24 -1.97 12.01
CA ASN A 249 -10.58 -2.22 10.62
C ASN A 249 -9.67 -1.38 9.74
N TYR A 250 -9.36 -1.88 8.55
CA TYR A 250 -8.49 -1.25 7.57
C TYR A 250 -9.23 -1.05 6.26
N LEU A 251 -8.71 -0.17 5.41
CA LEU A 251 -9.29 0.16 4.12
C LEU A 251 -8.31 -0.23 2.99
N ALA A 252 -8.77 -1.07 2.06
CA ALA A 252 -8.08 -1.34 0.81
C ALA A 252 -8.70 -0.49 -0.30
N LEU A 253 -7.91 0.41 -0.89
CA LEU A 253 -8.31 1.31 -1.97
C LEU A 253 -7.78 0.77 -3.29
N LEU A 254 -8.62 0.73 -4.33
CA LEU A 254 -8.16 0.43 -5.69
C LEU A 254 -7.04 1.39 -6.12
N GLY A 255 -6.11 0.88 -6.91
CA GLY A 255 -4.95 1.64 -7.38
C GLY A 255 -3.64 1.02 -6.94
N ALA A 256 -2.55 1.57 -7.48
CA ALA A 256 -1.18 1.22 -7.15
C ALA A 256 -0.36 2.51 -7.20
N ALA A 257 -0.08 3.09 -6.06
CA ALA A 257 0.77 4.26 -5.99
C ALA A 257 2.24 3.85 -6.07
N ALA A 258 3.08 4.70 -6.67
CA ALA A 258 4.52 4.53 -6.57
C ALA A 258 4.94 4.48 -5.08
N PRO A 259 5.96 3.68 -4.71
CA PRO A 259 6.38 3.51 -3.32
C PRO A 259 6.66 4.82 -2.56
N ASN A 260 7.01 5.88 -3.30
CA ASN A 260 7.31 7.21 -2.77
C ASN A 260 6.11 8.18 -2.81
N ALA A 261 4.95 7.76 -3.31
CA ALA A 261 3.73 8.54 -3.23
C ALA A 261 3.20 8.43 -1.80
N ILE A 262 3.82 9.15 -0.90
CA ILE A 262 3.40 9.29 0.49
C ILE A 262 2.03 9.97 0.46
N PHE A 263 1.04 9.33 1.03
CA PHE A 263 -0.17 10.01 1.45
C PHE A 263 0.23 11.04 2.52
N ALA A 264 0.51 12.26 2.10
CA ALA A 264 1.00 13.30 3.00
C ALA A 264 -0.04 13.65 4.09
N ASP A 265 -1.32 13.40 3.80
CA ASP A 265 -2.40 13.59 4.76
C ASP A 265 -3.57 12.65 4.39
N PRO A 266 -3.85 11.61 5.17
CA PRO A 266 -5.00 10.74 4.95
C PRO A 266 -6.35 11.46 5.09
N SER A 267 -6.38 12.64 5.71
CA SER A 267 -7.61 13.41 5.91
C SER A 267 -8.15 14.07 4.64
N ASN A 268 -7.32 14.22 3.59
CA ASN A 268 -7.68 14.89 2.33
C ASN A 268 -7.36 14.04 1.11
N LEU A 269 -7.85 12.79 1.10
CA LEU A 269 -7.60 11.85 0.01
C LEU A 269 -8.38 12.22 -1.26
N VAL A 270 -7.81 13.12 -2.06
CA VAL A 270 -8.26 13.36 -3.42
C VAL A 270 -7.64 12.31 -4.35
N LEU A 271 -8.48 11.52 -4.98
CA LEU A 271 -8.09 10.43 -5.86
C LEU A 271 -7.97 10.93 -7.32
N HIS A 272 -7.13 11.95 -7.51
CA HIS A 272 -6.93 12.62 -8.78
C HIS A 272 -5.44 12.91 -8.98
N ASN A 273 -4.88 12.53 -10.13
CA ASN A 273 -3.45 12.66 -10.40
C ASN A 273 -2.93 14.10 -10.30
N TYR A 274 -3.75 15.06 -10.73
CA TYR A 274 -3.35 16.47 -10.81
C TYR A 274 -3.36 17.22 -9.48
N SER A 275 -3.93 16.64 -8.44
CA SER A 275 -4.00 17.28 -7.12
C SER A 275 -2.84 16.92 -6.18
N ARG A 276 -2.01 15.93 -6.53
CA ARG A 276 -1.17 15.21 -5.55
C ARG A 276 0.33 15.28 -5.74
N ILE A 277 0.84 15.81 -6.82
CA ILE A 277 2.27 15.72 -7.07
C ILE A 277 3.01 16.86 -6.37
N GLY A 278 3.55 16.55 -5.18
CA GLY A 278 4.70 17.26 -4.59
C GLY A 278 4.57 18.77 -4.38
N GLY A 279 3.38 19.29 -4.05
CA GLY A 279 3.18 20.74 -3.83
C GLY A 279 3.14 21.56 -5.10
N LEU A 280 3.30 20.95 -6.28
CA LEU A 280 3.10 21.59 -7.57
C LEU A 280 1.64 21.43 -7.97
N SER A 281 0.94 22.54 -8.16
CA SER A 281 -0.41 22.55 -8.71
C SER A 281 -0.33 22.23 -10.20
N PHE A 282 -0.57 20.98 -10.59
CA PHE A 282 -0.71 20.66 -11.99
C PHE A 282 -2.07 21.13 -12.50
N ILE A 283 -2.07 21.67 -13.71
CA ILE A 283 -3.26 22.14 -14.39
C ILE A 283 -3.64 21.08 -15.41
N LYS A 284 -4.85 20.55 -15.30
CA LYS A 284 -5.37 19.55 -16.25
C LYS A 284 -5.94 20.24 -17.48
N PRO A 285 -5.39 19.99 -18.68
CA PRO A 285 -6.01 20.47 -19.90
C PRO A 285 -7.33 19.72 -20.14
N VAL A 286 -8.39 20.47 -20.43
CA VAL A 286 -9.71 19.91 -20.74
C VAL A 286 -10.33 20.62 -21.92
N MET A 287 -11.21 19.92 -22.63
CA MET A 287 -12.02 20.49 -23.69
C MET A 287 -13.39 20.90 -23.19
N PRO A 288 -14.06 21.87 -23.81
CA PRO A 288 -15.38 22.32 -23.38
C PRO A 288 -16.43 21.21 -23.27
N TYR A 289 -16.31 20.19 -24.10
CA TYR A 289 -17.26 19.04 -24.13
C TYR A 289 -16.82 17.85 -23.30
N GLN A 290 -15.60 17.86 -22.79
CA GLN A 290 -15.06 16.74 -22.04
C GLN A 290 -15.76 16.62 -20.68
N PRO A 291 -16.45 15.49 -20.41
CA PRO A 291 -16.89 15.19 -19.06
C PRO A 291 -15.68 14.80 -18.21
N ASP A 292 -15.70 15.16 -16.94
CA ASP A 292 -14.69 14.73 -15.98
C ASP A 292 -15.29 14.58 -14.59
N TRP A 293 -14.60 13.82 -13.74
CA TRP A 293 -15.05 13.52 -12.38
C TRP A 293 -13.90 13.63 -11.39
N VAL A 294 -14.17 14.23 -10.25
CA VAL A 294 -13.23 14.26 -9.11
C VAL A 294 -13.67 13.22 -8.10
N TYR A 295 -12.80 12.25 -7.86
CA TYR A 295 -12.95 11.20 -6.85
C TYR A 295 -12.21 11.60 -5.58
N PHE A 296 -12.79 11.28 -4.42
CA PHE A 296 -12.16 11.56 -3.13
C PHE A 296 -12.68 10.62 -2.05
N LEU A 297 -11.84 10.42 -1.02
CA LEU A 297 -12.13 9.57 0.13
C LEU A 297 -12.16 10.43 1.40
N PRO A 298 -13.32 10.84 1.91
CA PRO A 298 -13.41 11.52 3.20
C PRO A 298 -13.14 10.52 4.32
N THR A 299 -12.18 10.85 5.19
CA THR A 299 -11.84 10.06 6.37
C THR A 299 -12.34 10.75 7.64
N PRO A 300 -12.63 10.02 8.73
CA PRO A 300 -13.15 10.61 9.96
C PRO A 300 -12.27 11.70 10.58
N ASP A 301 -10.94 11.57 10.39
CA ASP A 301 -9.97 12.48 10.99
C ASP A 301 -9.83 13.82 10.27
N GLY A 302 -10.40 13.96 9.07
CA GLY A 302 -10.20 15.13 8.22
C GLY A 302 -11.40 16.02 7.99
N VAL A 303 -12.58 15.54 8.29
CA VAL A 303 -13.80 16.24 7.94
C VAL A 303 -14.89 15.97 8.98
N ASP A 304 -15.05 16.87 9.92
CA ASP A 304 -16.23 16.89 10.77
C ASP A 304 -17.48 16.89 9.90
N GLY A 305 -18.49 16.06 10.21
CA GLY A 305 -19.72 15.83 9.46
C GLY A 305 -20.53 17.07 9.02
N THR A 306 -19.83 18.18 8.80
CA THR A 306 -20.32 19.44 8.27
C THR A 306 -20.45 19.33 6.76
N GLY A 307 -21.52 19.82 6.22
CA GLY A 307 -21.79 19.73 4.79
C GLY A 307 -20.79 20.53 3.93
N PHE A 308 -20.76 20.20 2.66
CA PHE A 308 -19.88 20.80 1.65
C PHE A 308 -20.70 21.38 0.50
N TYR A 309 -20.11 22.32 -0.19
CA TYR A 309 -20.64 22.81 -1.47
C TYR A 309 -19.52 22.97 -2.49
N VAL A 310 -19.89 22.93 -3.77
CA VAL A 310 -18.99 23.16 -4.89
C VAL A 310 -18.90 24.64 -5.19
N SER A 311 -17.70 25.18 -5.26
CA SER A 311 -17.40 26.53 -5.72
C SER A 311 -16.38 26.45 -6.85
N ILE A 312 -16.63 27.13 -7.94
CA ILE A 312 -15.76 27.16 -9.10
C ILE A 312 -15.24 28.57 -9.28
N LEU A 313 -13.92 28.74 -9.16
CA LEU A 313 -13.26 29.99 -9.52
C LEU A 313 -12.93 29.95 -11.02
N VAL A 314 -13.46 30.88 -11.76
CA VAL A 314 -13.35 30.97 -13.21
C VAL A 314 -12.38 32.08 -13.56
N TYR A 315 -11.49 31.80 -14.50
CA TYR A 315 -10.50 32.77 -15.06
C TYR A 315 -10.92 33.08 -16.51
N TRP A 316 -11.06 34.35 -16.80
CA TRP A 316 -11.47 34.85 -18.12
C TRP A 316 -10.27 35.29 -18.96
N SER A 317 -10.42 35.28 -20.28
CA SER A 317 -9.37 35.67 -21.23
C SER A 317 -8.97 37.16 -21.13
N ASP A 318 -9.80 37.98 -20.54
CA ASP A 318 -9.51 39.40 -20.24
C ASP A 318 -8.75 39.60 -18.92
N GLY A 319 -8.34 38.54 -18.25
CA GLY A 319 -7.63 38.54 -16.97
C GLY A 319 -8.52 38.71 -15.73
N THR A 320 -9.83 38.83 -15.91
CA THR A 320 -10.78 38.90 -14.78
C THR A 320 -11.09 37.53 -14.19
N THR A 321 -11.61 37.51 -12.97
CA THR A 321 -12.05 36.27 -12.31
C THR A 321 -13.47 36.40 -11.79
N SER A 322 -14.19 35.29 -11.78
CA SER A 322 -15.51 35.22 -11.18
C SER A 322 -15.70 33.90 -10.40
N VAL A 323 -16.64 33.87 -9.47
CA VAL A 323 -16.96 32.68 -8.70
C VAL A 323 -18.34 32.19 -9.08
N SER A 324 -18.43 30.92 -9.46
CA SER A 324 -19.69 30.23 -9.73
C SER A 324 -19.94 29.19 -8.66
N THR A 325 -21.20 29.11 -8.22
CA THR A 325 -21.70 28.04 -7.35
C THR A 325 -22.81 27.31 -8.08
N PRO A 326 -22.49 26.43 -9.03
CA PRO A 326 -23.45 25.89 -10.01
C PRO A 326 -24.62 25.15 -9.36
N PHE A 327 -24.45 24.70 -8.13
CA PHE A 327 -25.44 23.95 -7.36
C PHE A 327 -25.93 24.68 -6.10
N GLY A 328 -25.64 25.98 -5.99
CA GLY A 328 -25.90 26.80 -4.80
C GLY A 328 -24.91 26.49 -3.66
N THR A 329 -25.12 27.16 -2.53
CA THR A 329 -24.29 27.02 -1.32
C THR A 329 -24.92 26.09 -0.27
N THR A 330 -25.98 25.37 -0.65
CA THR A 330 -26.63 24.40 0.26
C THR A 330 -25.66 23.26 0.56
N ALA A 331 -25.41 23.07 1.84
CA ALA A 331 -24.53 21.99 2.31
C ALA A 331 -25.05 20.60 1.90
N ARG A 332 -24.12 19.77 1.47
CA ARG A 332 -24.35 18.35 1.18
C ARG A 332 -23.38 17.52 1.99
N ASN A 333 -23.82 16.37 2.48
CA ASN A 333 -22.99 15.45 3.24
C ASN A 333 -22.43 14.39 2.32
N PHE A 334 -21.16 14.04 2.56
CA PHE A 334 -20.51 12.89 1.94
C PHE A 334 -20.73 11.63 2.77
N THR A 335 -20.61 10.50 2.11
CA THR A 335 -20.53 9.24 2.83
C THR A 335 -19.09 9.03 3.29
N MET A 336 -18.90 9.06 4.60
CA MET A 336 -17.59 8.87 5.25
C MET A 336 -17.07 7.47 4.98
N SER A 337 -15.74 7.33 4.90
CA SER A 337 -15.07 6.05 4.65
C SER A 337 -15.58 5.31 3.41
N LYS A 338 -16.05 6.06 2.41
CA LYS A 338 -16.42 5.58 1.08
C LYS A 338 -15.82 6.50 0.02
N VAL A 339 -15.52 5.94 -1.14
CA VAL A 339 -15.09 6.76 -2.28
C VAL A 339 -16.31 7.47 -2.86
N ASN A 340 -16.26 8.78 -2.84
CA ASN A 340 -17.28 9.65 -3.42
C ASN A 340 -16.73 10.25 -4.71
N TYR A 341 -17.62 10.60 -5.66
CA TYR A 341 -17.23 11.36 -6.84
C TYR A 341 -18.26 12.41 -7.22
N LEU A 342 -17.76 13.44 -7.89
CA LEU A 342 -18.52 14.60 -8.35
C LEU A 342 -18.18 14.93 -9.79
N LYS A 343 -19.14 15.47 -10.53
CA LYS A 343 -18.91 16.05 -11.86
C LYS A 343 -18.02 17.27 -11.76
N SER A 344 -16.94 17.34 -12.54
CA SER A 344 -16.00 18.45 -12.54
C SER A 344 -15.77 19.08 -13.92
N GLY A 345 -16.24 18.45 -14.98
CA GLY A 345 -16.06 18.94 -16.34
C GLY A 345 -16.75 20.28 -16.64
N TYR A 346 -16.24 20.99 -17.65
CA TYR A 346 -16.64 22.34 -18.01
C TYR A 346 -18.16 22.46 -18.27
N ARG A 347 -18.71 21.67 -19.19
CA ARG A 347 -20.16 21.67 -19.49
C ARG A 347 -20.99 21.04 -18.39
N GLN A 348 -20.47 20.02 -17.73
CA GLN A 348 -21.17 19.36 -16.62
C GLN A 348 -21.51 20.33 -15.49
N ASN A 349 -20.75 21.42 -15.34
CA ASN A 349 -20.96 22.48 -14.36
C ASN A 349 -21.59 23.76 -14.98
N ASN A 350 -22.13 23.68 -16.19
CA ASN A 350 -22.78 24.79 -16.90
C ASN A 350 -21.89 26.04 -17.07
N LEU A 351 -20.58 25.89 -17.10
CA LEU A 351 -19.66 27.03 -17.22
C LEU A 351 -19.81 27.75 -18.57
N HIS A 352 -20.23 27.02 -19.63
CA HIS A 352 -20.52 27.60 -20.94
C HIS A 352 -21.70 28.58 -20.97
N LEU A 353 -22.51 28.60 -19.91
CA LEU A 353 -23.63 29.52 -19.75
C LEU A 353 -23.26 30.79 -18.97
N LEU A 354 -22.06 30.84 -18.43
CA LEU A 354 -21.62 32.01 -17.68
C LEU A 354 -21.24 33.14 -18.64
N SER A 355 -21.55 34.35 -18.22
CA SER A 355 -21.10 35.57 -18.89
C SER A 355 -20.10 36.30 -18.00
N PRO A 356 -19.12 37.02 -18.57
CA PRO A 356 -18.18 37.81 -17.78
C PRO A 356 -18.96 38.78 -16.88
N SER A 357 -18.73 38.73 -15.58
CA SER A 357 -19.37 39.64 -14.64
C SER A 357 -18.47 40.84 -14.40
N GLY A 358 -18.89 42.02 -14.89
CA GLY A 358 -18.19 43.26 -14.64
C GLY A 358 -16.97 43.52 -15.56
N GLY A 359 -16.75 42.66 -16.55
CA GLY A 359 -15.72 42.87 -17.56
C GLY A 359 -16.16 43.85 -18.63
N THR A 360 -15.20 44.54 -19.23
CA THR A 360 -15.42 45.47 -20.32
C THR A 360 -15.54 44.79 -21.68
N ASP A 361 -15.20 43.51 -21.76
CA ASP A 361 -15.18 42.74 -23.00
C ASP A 361 -16.25 41.65 -23.00
N ALA A 362 -17.28 41.89 -23.78
CA ALA A 362 -18.40 40.90 -23.97
C ALA A 362 -17.95 39.65 -24.76
N THR A 363 -16.74 39.65 -25.33
CA THR A 363 -16.17 38.52 -26.08
C THR A 363 -15.23 37.64 -25.19
N ALA A 364 -15.02 38.02 -23.93
CA ALA A 364 -14.19 37.27 -23.04
C ALA A 364 -14.75 35.84 -22.84
N HIS A 365 -13.86 34.86 -22.91
CA HIS A 365 -14.18 33.44 -22.73
C HIS A 365 -13.38 32.86 -21.56
N ILE A 366 -13.83 31.73 -21.03
CA ILE A 366 -13.16 31.05 -19.92
C ILE A 366 -11.91 30.34 -20.44
N VAL A 367 -10.76 30.68 -19.88
CA VAL A 367 -9.46 30.06 -20.21
C VAL A 367 -9.05 29.00 -19.19
N ALA A 368 -9.49 29.15 -17.94
CA ALA A 368 -9.20 28.18 -16.89
C ALA A 368 -10.26 28.24 -15.79
N TYR A 369 -10.32 27.20 -14.97
CA TYR A 369 -11.14 27.21 -13.75
C TYR A 369 -10.55 26.29 -12.67
N ASP A 370 -10.80 26.67 -11.40
CA ASP A 370 -10.53 25.82 -10.25
C ASP A 370 -11.85 25.20 -9.76
N PHE A 371 -11.97 23.90 -9.83
CA PHE A 371 -13.02 23.16 -9.16
C PHE A 371 -12.67 23.03 -7.68
N ARG A 372 -13.48 23.57 -6.79
CA ARG A 372 -13.22 23.67 -5.37
C ARG A 372 -14.33 23.06 -4.55
N LEU A 373 -13.96 22.27 -3.54
CA LEU A 373 -14.87 21.78 -2.52
C LEU A 373 -14.64 22.57 -1.24
N ILE A 374 -15.67 23.27 -0.77
CA ILE A 374 -15.60 24.16 0.39
C ILE A 374 -16.50 23.60 1.50
N GLN A 375 -15.95 23.54 2.71
CA GLN A 375 -16.67 23.13 3.90
C GLN A 375 -17.59 24.26 4.39
N THR A 376 -18.84 23.92 4.77
CA THR A 376 -19.76 24.88 5.38
C THR A 376 -19.50 25.00 6.87
N GLY A 377 -19.46 26.20 7.38
CA GLY A 377 -19.42 26.41 8.84
C GLY A 377 -18.19 27.11 9.39
N GLY A 378 -17.28 27.65 8.58
CA GLY A 378 -16.24 28.50 9.16
C GLY A 378 -15.00 28.77 8.34
N SER A 379 -14.65 27.95 7.41
CA SER A 379 -13.47 28.18 6.56
C SER A 379 -13.89 28.44 5.11
N THR A 380 -13.36 29.51 4.52
CA THR A 380 -13.45 29.76 3.07
C THR A 380 -12.34 29.06 2.30
N VAL A 381 -11.47 28.34 3.01
CA VAL A 381 -10.37 27.59 2.41
C VAL A 381 -10.91 26.31 1.79
N PRO A 382 -10.68 26.06 0.50
CA PRO A 382 -11.08 24.81 -0.13
C PRO A 382 -10.31 23.63 0.48
N ILE A 383 -11.01 22.55 0.79
CA ILE A 383 -10.38 21.28 1.19
C ILE A 383 -9.88 20.50 -0.03
N ILE A 384 -10.52 20.68 -1.18
CA ILE A 384 -10.13 20.09 -2.46
C ILE A 384 -10.07 21.20 -3.51
N THR A 385 -9.00 21.22 -4.29
CA THR A 385 -8.89 22.08 -5.47
C THR A 385 -8.28 21.28 -6.61
N VAL A 386 -9.00 21.22 -7.73
CA VAL A 386 -8.50 20.69 -9.00
C VAL A 386 -8.53 21.80 -10.02
N LYS A 387 -7.39 22.06 -10.66
CA LYS A 387 -7.23 23.14 -11.63
C LYS A 387 -7.35 22.60 -13.05
N TYR A 388 -8.10 23.33 -13.87
CA TYR A 388 -8.37 23.00 -15.26
C TYR A 388 -7.99 24.15 -16.17
N GLU A 389 -7.33 23.86 -17.28
CA GLU A 389 -7.09 24.77 -18.40
C GLU A 389 -8.04 24.38 -19.55
N VAL A 390 -8.79 25.34 -20.08
CA VAL A 390 -9.80 25.07 -21.09
C VAL A 390 -9.23 25.32 -22.49
N ASN A 391 -9.09 24.24 -23.27
CA ASN A 391 -8.70 24.35 -24.67
C ASN A 391 -9.94 24.65 -25.53
N GLN A 392 -10.13 25.93 -25.89
CA GLN A 392 -11.26 26.39 -26.70
C GLN A 392 -11.14 26.01 -28.19
N LEU A 393 -9.94 25.64 -28.65
CA LEU A 393 -9.71 25.30 -30.06
C LEU A 393 -10.16 23.88 -30.43
N ALA A 394 -10.67 23.14 -29.47
CA ALA A 394 -11.12 21.78 -29.66
C ALA A 394 -12.44 21.74 -30.44
N GLU A 395 -12.40 21.25 -31.68
CA GLU A 395 -13.59 21.02 -32.51
C GLU A 395 -14.41 19.83 -32.01
N LEU A 396 -15.70 19.83 -32.39
CA LEU A 396 -16.58 18.68 -32.23
C LEU A 396 -16.00 17.45 -32.96
N GLY A 397 -15.81 16.36 -32.28
CA GLY A 397 -15.28 15.12 -32.86
C GLY A 397 -14.01 14.59 -32.16
N ASN A 398 -13.54 15.30 -31.16
CA ASN A 398 -12.41 14.82 -30.36
C ASN A 398 -12.82 13.59 -29.53
N MET A 399 -11.91 12.65 -29.46
CA MET A 399 -12.11 11.43 -28.70
C MET A 399 -11.83 11.70 -27.22
N VAL A 400 -12.74 11.28 -26.35
CA VAL A 400 -12.54 11.32 -24.90
C VAL A 400 -12.39 9.90 -24.36
N LEU A 401 -11.30 9.64 -23.67
CA LEU A 401 -11.08 8.39 -22.94
C LEU A 401 -11.27 8.61 -21.45
N LEU A 402 -12.02 7.71 -20.81
CA LEU A 402 -12.05 7.51 -19.37
C LEU A 402 -11.05 6.41 -19.04
N TYR A 403 -10.21 6.60 -18.03
CA TYR A 403 -9.21 5.61 -17.64
C TYR A 403 -9.03 5.54 -16.13
N THR A 404 -8.54 4.39 -15.65
CA THR A 404 -8.20 4.20 -14.23
C THR A 404 -6.89 4.91 -13.94
N ASN A 405 -6.88 5.80 -12.97
CA ASN A 405 -5.65 6.40 -12.48
C ASN A 405 -4.98 5.52 -11.42
N GLY A 406 -3.68 5.72 -11.19
CA GLY A 406 -2.92 4.94 -10.21
C GLY A 406 -3.32 5.21 -8.74
N VAL A 407 -4.14 6.23 -8.48
CA VAL A 407 -4.50 6.66 -7.13
C VAL A 407 -5.92 6.28 -6.70
N GLY A 408 -6.56 5.40 -7.46
CA GLY A 408 -7.87 4.82 -7.06
C GLY A 408 -9.10 5.51 -7.59
N GLY A 409 -8.93 6.51 -8.47
CA GLY A 409 -10.02 7.20 -9.17
C GLY A 409 -10.10 6.83 -10.65
N LEU A 410 -11.04 7.47 -11.33
CA LEU A 410 -11.17 7.48 -12.77
C LEU A 410 -11.00 8.91 -13.26
N GLU A 411 -10.27 9.07 -14.36
CA GLU A 411 -10.01 10.37 -14.97
C GLU A 411 -10.28 10.32 -16.47
N THR A 412 -10.56 11.48 -17.07
CA THR A 412 -10.67 11.58 -18.50
C THR A 412 -9.47 12.29 -19.12
N CYS A 413 -9.15 11.90 -20.34
CA CYS A 413 -8.30 12.66 -21.23
C CYS A 413 -8.96 12.80 -22.59
N SER A 414 -8.68 13.91 -23.26
CA SER A 414 -9.11 14.13 -24.62
C SER A 414 -7.95 13.95 -25.59
N LEU A 415 -8.24 13.34 -26.72
CA LEU A 415 -7.31 13.11 -27.81
C LEU A 415 -7.76 13.99 -28.97
N SER A 416 -7.07 15.11 -29.17
CA SER A 416 -7.47 16.19 -30.10
C SER A 416 -6.73 16.15 -31.43
N GLY A 417 -5.82 15.22 -31.59
CA GLY A 417 -5.05 15.09 -32.82
C GLY A 417 -5.79 14.32 -33.91
N VAL A 418 -5.12 14.17 -35.05
CA VAL A 418 -5.67 13.41 -36.19
C VAL A 418 -5.96 11.99 -35.76
N SER A 419 -7.13 11.49 -36.13
CA SER A 419 -7.55 10.12 -35.92
C SER A 419 -7.78 9.40 -37.24
N GLU A 420 -7.31 8.15 -37.32
CA GLU A 420 -7.55 7.25 -38.44
C GLU A 420 -8.28 6.01 -37.94
N THR A 421 -9.40 5.70 -38.54
CA THR A 421 -10.16 4.49 -38.23
C THR A 421 -9.75 3.35 -39.16
N GLY A 422 -9.56 2.17 -38.61
CA GLY A 422 -9.26 0.95 -39.33
C GLY A 422 -9.99 -0.25 -38.75
N TYR A 423 -9.83 -1.37 -39.38
CA TYR A 423 -10.38 -2.64 -38.91
C TYR A 423 -9.26 -3.69 -38.96
N ALA A 424 -8.88 -4.22 -37.80
CA ALA A 424 -7.91 -5.29 -37.72
C ALA A 424 -8.63 -6.65 -37.77
N ALA A 425 -8.33 -7.48 -38.75
CA ALA A 425 -8.90 -8.80 -38.86
C ALA A 425 -7.83 -9.87 -38.92
N THR A 426 -8.01 -10.92 -38.14
CA THR A 426 -7.23 -12.15 -38.20
C THR A 426 -8.10 -13.23 -38.79
N ARG A 427 -7.57 -13.95 -39.79
CA ARG A 427 -8.32 -15.01 -40.48
C ARG A 427 -7.54 -16.31 -40.36
N GLU A 428 -8.21 -17.36 -39.92
CA GLU A 428 -7.74 -18.71 -40.05
C GLU A 428 -8.33 -19.32 -41.30
N THR A 429 -7.47 -19.89 -42.15
CA THR A 429 -7.85 -20.51 -43.42
C THR A 429 -7.49 -21.99 -43.40
N TRP A 430 -8.30 -22.79 -44.04
CA TRP A 430 -8.05 -24.18 -44.26
C TRP A 430 -8.05 -24.51 -45.76
N ARG A 431 -7.27 -25.53 -46.18
CA ARG A 431 -7.18 -25.95 -47.57
C ARG A 431 -8.20 -27.05 -47.86
N LYS A 432 -9.09 -26.81 -48.80
CA LYS A 432 -10.00 -27.83 -49.30
C LYS A 432 -9.25 -28.89 -50.09
N TYR A 433 -9.87 -30.07 -50.22
CA TYR A 433 -9.29 -31.22 -50.92
C TYR A 433 -8.85 -30.93 -52.39
N LEU A 434 -9.54 -30.01 -53.05
CA LEU A 434 -9.24 -29.59 -54.41
C LEU A 434 -8.22 -28.46 -54.54
N GLY A 435 -7.59 -28.05 -53.45
CA GLY A 435 -6.54 -27.05 -53.47
C GLY A 435 -6.94 -25.62 -53.16
N ASP A 436 -8.25 -25.33 -53.08
CA ASP A 436 -8.75 -24.01 -52.72
C ASP A 436 -8.64 -23.78 -51.20
N TYR A 437 -8.47 -22.51 -50.81
CA TYR A 437 -8.50 -22.10 -49.42
C TYR A 437 -9.89 -21.53 -49.08
N ASP A 438 -10.36 -21.83 -47.89
CA ASP A 438 -11.56 -21.27 -47.33
C ASP A 438 -11.27 -20.71 -45.94
N THR A 439 -12.10 -19.76 -45.47
CA THR A 439 -11.96 -19.15 -44.17
C THR A 439 -12.64 -20.02 -43.13
N LEU A 440 -11.88 -20.51 -42.16
CA LEU A 440 -12.38 -21.28 -41.02
C LEU A 440 -12.94 -20.35 -39.95
N LEU A 441 -12.19 -19.31 -39.64
CA LEU A 441 -12.53 -18.33 -38.62
C LEU A 441 -12.06 -16.95 -39.07
N SER A 442 -12.87 -15.95 -38.88
CA SER A 442 -12.49 -14.55 -39.06
C SER A 442 -12.83 -13.79 -37.78
N GLU A 443 -11.83 -13.25 -37.15
CA GLU A 443 -11.96 -12.38 -35.98
C GLU A 443 -11.53 -10.99 -36.36
N GLY A 444 -12.30 -9.99 -35.95
CA GLY A 444 -11.94 -8.62 -36.24
C GLY A 444 -12.38 -7.64 -35.15
N SER A 445 -11.67 -6.55 -35.04
CA SER A 445 -12.02 -5.48 -34.13
C SER A 445 -11.80 -4.11 -34.77
N PRO A 446 -12.70 -3.14 -34.51
CA PRO A 446 -12.45 -1.75 -34.84
C PRO A 446 -11.17 -1.25 -34.17
N GLN A 447 -10.35 -0.55 -34.94
CA GLN A 447 -9.09 0.02 -34.47
C GLN A 447 -9.04 1.50 -34.83
N ILE A 448 -8.52 2.31 -33.92
CA ILE A 448 -8.36 3.74 -34.09
C ILE A 448 -6.91 4.09 -33.76
N ASN A 449 -6.21 4.71 -34.70
CA ASN A 449 -4.95 5.36 -34.44
C ASN A 449 -5.22 6.85 -34.21
N VAL A 450 -4.82 7.39 -33.10
CA VAL A 450 -5.12 8.76 -32.72
C VAL A 450 -3.93 9.44 -32.08
N SER A 451 -3.70 10.69 -32.43
CA SER A 451 -2.74 11.56 -31.74
C SER A 451 -3.38 12.21 -30.52
N SER A 452 -2.60 12.38 -29.45
CA SER A 452 -3.04 13.14 -28.27
C SER A 452 -3.36 14.62 -28.61
N GLY A 453 -2.86 15.12 -29.74
CA GLY A 453 -2.71 16.54 -29.97
C GLY A 453 -1.42 17.08 -29.35
N TYR A 454 -1.20 18.38 -29.50
CA TYR A 454 0.01 19.03 -29.02
C TYR A 454 -0.21 19.74 -27.69
N TYR A 455 0.70 19.53 -26.76
CA TYR A 455 0.69 20.14 -25.44
C TYR A 455 2.03 20.81 -25.15
N SER A 456 1.99 21.95 -24.48
CA SER A 456 3.19 22.71 -24.09
C SER A 456 3.98 22.03 -22.97
N GLU A 457 3.37 21.12 -22.24
CA GLU A 457 3.95 20.52 -21.06
C GLU A 457 4.10 19.00 -21.21
N SER A 458 5.36 18.53 -21.16
CA SER A 458 5.70 17.11 -21.32
C SER A 458 5.15 16.23 -20.21
N TYR A 459 4.95 16.78 -19.00
CA TYR A 459 4.44 15.99 -17.88
C TYR A 459 3.01 15.47 -18.11
N TYR A 460 2.17 16.22 -18.84
CA TYR A 460 0.84 15.73 -19.22
C TYR A 460 0.93 14.45 -20.04
N LEU A 461 1.88 14.37 -20.95
CA LEU A 461 2.09 13.19 -21.77
C LEU A 461 2.61 12.00 -20.95
N LEU A 462 3.39 12.26 -19.90
CA LEU A 462 3.79 11.21 -18.96
C LEU A 462 2.57 10.58 -18.27
N HIS A 463 1.55 11.37 -17.94
CA HIS A 463 0.30 10.83 -17.43
C HIS A 463 -0.45 9.99 -18.48
N LEU A 464 -0.43 10.41 -19.74
CA LEU A 464 -1.04 9.61 -20.80
C LEU A 464 -0.35 8.26 -21.01
N GLN A 465 0.93 8.11 -20.66
CA GLN A 465 1.61 6.82 -20.65
C GLN A 465 0.97 5.82 -19.67
N GLN A 466 0.32 6.28 -18.62
CA GLN A 466 -0.43 5.41 -17.70
C GLN A 466 -1.56 4.66 -18.41
N LEU A 467 -2.07 5.19 -19.53
CA LEU A 467 -3.10 4.53 -20.34
C LEU A 467 -2.69 3.14 -20.81
N MET A 468 -1.38 2.86 -20.96
CA MET A 468 -0.89 1.53 -21.35
C MET A 468 -1.23 0.44 -20.31
N HIS A 469 -1.32 0.82 -19.05
CA HIS A 469 -1.58 -0.09 -17.93
C HIS A 469 -2.99 0.06 -17.36
N ALA A 470 -3.70 1.10 -17.78
CA ALA A 470 -5.01 1.43 -17.26
C ALA A 470 -6.12 0.61 -17.93
N LYS A 471 -7.20 0.42 -17.19
CA LYS A 471 -8.47 0.03 -17.81
C LYS A 471 -9.06 1.29 -18.47
N CYS A 472 -9.35 1.23 -19.78
CA CYS A 472 -9.80 2.37 -20.57
C CYS A 472 -11.19 2.15 -21.18
N TRP A 473 -11.92 3.25 -21.30
CA TRP A 473 -13.22 3.30 -21.98
C TRP A 473 -13.29 4.55 -22.86
N LEU A 474 -13.83 4.39 -24.05
CA LEU A 474 -14.26 5.51 -24.88
C LEU A 474 -15.55 6.09 -24.30
N VAL A 475 -15.61 7.40 -24.11
CA VAL A 475 -16.80 8.10 -23.66
C VAL A 475 -17.61 8.51 -24.89
N ASP A 476 -18.72 7.84 -25.12
CA ASP A 476 -19.70 8.20 -26.15
C ASP A 476 -20.66 9.22 -25.55
N ILE A 477 -20.36 10.50 -25.76
CA ILE A 477 -21.10 11.62 -25.19
C ILE A 477 -22.51 11.74 -25.79
N GLU A 478 -22.67 11.34 -27.04
CA GLU A 478 -23.96 11.44 -27.74
C GLU A 478 -24.97 10.43 -27.23
N ASN A 479 -24.51 9.22 -26.86
CA ASN A 479 -25.36 8.12 -26.42
C ASN A 479 -25.25 7.84 -24.91
N ASP A 480 -24.63 8.69 -24.15
CA ASP A 480 -24.47 8.56 -22.68
C ASP A 480 -23.94 7.17 -22.24
N ARG A 481 -22.85 6.71 -22.85
CA ARG A 481 -22.32 5.38 -22.55
C ARG A 481 -20.79 5.33 -22.53
N PHE A 482 -20.26 4.29 -21.89
CA PHE A 482 -18.86 3.97 -21.85
C PHE A 482 -18.60 2.69 -22.64
N LEU A 483 -17.71 2.75 -23.62
CA LEU A 483 -17.34 1.61 -24.45
C LEU A 483 -15.95 1.14 -24.05
N ARG A 484 -15.83 -0.10 -23.60
CA ARG A 484 -14.55 -0.67 -23.19
C ARG A 484 -13.57 -0.72 -24.36
N VAL A 485 -12.36 -0.20 -24.15
CA VAL A 485 -11.30 -0.21 -25.16
C VAL A 485 -9.98 -0.71 -24.56
N LEU A 486 -9.07 -1.11 -25.43
CA LEU A 486 -7.70 -1.52 -25.10
C LEU A 486 -6.73 -0.59 -25.82
N ILE A 487 -5.69 -0.17 -25.14
CA ILE A 487 -4.56 0.50 -25.76
C ILE A 487 -3.59 -0.57 -26.25
N ASP A 488 -3.43 -0.65 -27.56
CA ASP A 488 -2.65 -1.71 -28.25
C ASP A 488 -1.18 -1.28 -28.53
N ASN A 489 -0.70 -0.26 -27.87
CA ASN A 489 0.69 0.14 -27.96
C ASN A 489 1.54 -0.77 -27.05
N SER A 490 2.54 -1.44 -27.62
CA SER A 490 3.55 -2.13 -26.82
C SER A 490 4.53 -1.16 -26.16
N VAL A 491 4.74 -0.01 -26.78
CA VAL A 491 5.60 1.08 -26.32
C VAL A 491 5.00 2.41 -26.77
N ILE A 492 5.03 3.42 -25.92
CA ILE A 492 4.77 4.82 -26.29
C ILE A 492 6.11 5.52 -26.43
N ASP A 493 6.83 5.25 -27.52
CA ASP A 493 8.17 5.82 -27.76
C ASP A 493 8.14 7.23 -28.32
N ASN A 494 7.01 7.66 -28.85
CA ASN A 494 6.94 8.85 -29.69
C ASN A 494 6.33 10.03 -28.94
N VAL A 495 7.03 10.53 -27.92
CA VAL A 495 6.83 11.91 -27.52
C VAL A 495 7.52 12.77 -28.57
N THR A 496 6.77 13.13 -29.61
CA THR A 496 7.30 13.99 -30.66
C THR A 496 7.31 15.42 -30.14
N LYS A 497 8.49 16.04 -30.20
CA LYS A 497 8.67 17.46 -29.92
C LYS A 497 8.75 18.18 -31.27
N ASP A 498 7.85 19.10 -31.53
CA ASP A 498 7.94 19.93 -32.73
C ASP A 498 8.94 21.10 -32.56
N ASP A 499 9.15 21.86 -33.63
CA ASP A 499 10.05 23.01 -33.64
C ASP A 499 9.58 24.13 -32.69
N THR A 500 8.33 24.10 -32.23
CA THR A 500 7.73 25.06 -31.29
C THR A 500 7.78 24.60 -29.83
N ASN A 501 8.44 23.47 -29.54
CA ASN A 501 8.50 22.80 -28.24
C ASN A 501 7.17 22.23 -27.75
N LEU A 502 6.25 21.88 -28.63
CA LEU A 502 5.03 21.18 -28.30
C LEU A 502 5.24 19.65 -28.38
N TYR A 503 4.54 18.93 -27.54
CA TYR A 503 4.68 17.49 -27.38
C TYR A 503 3.39 16.77 -27.80
N SER A 504 3.52 15.61 -28.44
CA SER A 504 2.38 14.73 -28.75
C SER A 504 2.76 13.25 -28.63
N ILE A 505 1.79 12.39 -28.42
CA ILE A 505 1.93 10.94 -28.45
C ILE A 505 0.91 10.33 -29.43
N GLN A 506 1.26 9.17 -29.99
CA GLN A 506 0.37 8.38 -30.85
C GLN A 506 -0.17 7.20 -30.06
N LEU A 507 -1.47 7.01 -30.08
CA LEU A 507 -2.15 5.90 -29.42
C LEU A 507 -2.87 5.04 -30.46
N LYS A 508 -2.80 3.74 -30.26
CA LYS A 508 -3.53 2.74 -31.02
C LYS A 508 -4.58 2.12 -30.11
N ILE A 509 -5.83 2.35 -30.41
CA ILE A 509 -6.98 1.97 -29.61
C ILE A 509 -7.76 0.89 -30.35
N LYS A 510 -8.04 -0.21 -29.67
CA LYS A 510 -8.91 -1.29 -30.14
C LYS A 510 -10.17 -1.40 -29.30
N ALA A 511 -11.29 -1.78 -29.90
CA ALA A 511 -12.44 -2.23 -29.16
C ALA A 511 -12.08 -3.47 -28.31
N ALA A 512 -12.60 -3.53 -27.09
CA ALA A 512 -12.35 -4.68 -26.21
C ALA A 512 -13.23 -5.90 -26.54
N TRP A 513 -14.15 -5.76 -27.50
CA TRP A 513 -14.96 -6.85 -28.05
C TRP A 513 -14.43 -7.24 -29.44
N VAL A 514 -14.57 -8.50 -29.75
CA VAL A 514 -14.18 -9.08 -31.03
C VAL A 514 -15.45 -9.49 -31.77
N ASP A 515 -15.60 -9.05 -33.02
CA ASP A 515 -16.64 -9.56 -33.91
C ASP A 515 -16.17 -10.91 -34.45
N GLN A 516 -16.84 -11.98 -34.00
CA GLN A 516 -16.61 -13.34 -34.50
C GLN A 516 -17.66 -13.69 -35.55
N GLU A 517 -17.22 -13.90 -36.77
CA GLU A 517 -18.03 -14.55 -37.80
C GLU A 517 -17.52 -15.97 -38.00
N ALA A 518 -18.27 -16.94 -37.49
CA ALA A 518 -18.05 -18.35 -37.78
C ALA A 518 -18.87 -18.70 -39.03
N TYR A 519 -18.22 -19.02 -40.10
CA TYR A 519 -18.92 -19.62 -41.25
C TYR A 519 -19.24 -21.07 -40.91
N ASN A 520 -20.55 -21.38 -40.84
CA ASN A 520 -20.97 -22.77 -40.79
C ASN A 520 -20.52 -23.47 -42.07
N ILE A 521 -19.64 -24.43 -41.96
CA ILE A 521 -19.17 -25.30 -43.05
C ILE A 521 -20.26 -26.34 -43.31
#